data_58f008aee95ef853797acfdddf56a583
#
_entry.id   58f008aee95ef853797acfdddf56a583
#
_cell.length_a   1.000
_cell.length_b   1.000
_cell.length_c   1.000
_cell.angle_alpha   90.00
_cell.angle_beta   90.00
_cell.angle_gamma   90.00
#
_symmetry.space_group_name_H-M   'P 1'
#
loop_
_entity.id
_entity.type
_entity.pdbx_description
1 polymer ?
#
loop_
_entity_poly.entity_id
_entity_poly.type
_entity_poly.pdbx_seq_one_letter_code
_entity_poly.pdbx_strand_id
1 'polypeptide(L)'
;MVKQAREAQAAQRGGRPKSEEKARAILEAAKDLFLAQGLHGTSMDAVAREAGVSKQTVYGHYESKETLFRACIRSKIEEFGFQEEGLPGSLGPRALLLAVCRRFMALVCDPDVVAMYRVVIAEAVSHPRIAELFFESGPVATKSAVSAVLGELSARGELRPHDPDYASWQLFNLCFGHIHTRLLFGLIREVPPEELEQQVGRAVDDFLVLYEAGRPGDGTAGVGRSKAPK
;
A
#
# COMPACT_ATOMS: atom_id res chain seq x y z
N MET A 1 -40.60 30.32 -2.52
CA MET A 1 -39.26 30.06 -1.96
C MET A 1 -38.98 28.59 -1.59
N VAL A 2 -39.92 27.84 -0.98
CA VAL A 2 -39.72 26.42 -0.58
C VAL A 2 -39.57 25.46 -1.78
N LYS A 3 -40.21 25.72 -2.93
CA LYS A 3 -40.12 24.87 -4.13
C LYS A 3 -38.76 24.95 -4.83
N GLN A 4 -38.17 26.14 -4.88
CA GLN A 4 -36.83 26.35 -5.47
C GLN A 4 -35.71 25.74 -4.63
N ALA A 5 -35.86 25.72 -3.30
CA ALA A 5 -34.89 25.05 -2.41
C ALA A 5 -34.93 23.53 -2.54
N ARG A 6 -36.12 22.93 -2.79
CA ARG A 6 -36.25 21.47 -3.04
C ARG A 6 -35.71 21.04 -4.40
N GLU A 7 -35.85 21.89 -5.43
CA GLU A 7 -35.30 21.61 -6.77
C GLU A 7 -33.76 21.74 -6.79
N ALA A 8 -33.19 22.68 -6.02
CA ALA A 8 -31.72 22.77 -5.84
C ALA A 8 -31.14 21.61 -5.07
N GLN A 9 -31.83 21.09 -4.03
CA GLN A 9 -31.42 19.90 -3.30
C GLN A 9 -31.55 18.59 -4.09
N ALA A 10 -32.55 18.49 -5.00
CA ALA A 10 -32.72 17.36 -5.90
C ALA A 10 -31.63 17.31 -7.00
N ALA A 11 -31.20 18.48 -7.49
CA ALA A 11 -30.11 18.60 -8.47
C ALA A 11 -28.74 18.21 -7.88
N GLN A 12 -28.48 18.49 -6.60
CA GLN A 12 -27.26 18.08 -5.90
C GLN A 12 -27.19 16.58 -5.59
N ARG A 13 -28.33 15.90 -5.42
CA ARG A 13 -28.38 14.45 -5.18
C ARG A 13 -28.22 13.61 -6.45
N GLY A 14 -28.45 14.14 -7.63
CA GLY A 14 -28.33 13.43 -8.91
C GLY A 14 -26.91 13.42 -9.53
N GLY A 15 -26.02 14.29 -9.09
CA GLY A 15 -24.67 14.44 -9.68
C GLY A 15 -23.59 13.58 -9.02
N ARG A 16 -23.69 13.33 -7.72
CA ARG A 16 -22.64 12.63 -6.94
C ARG A 16 -22.53 11.14 -7.27
N PRO A 17 -23.60 10.31 -7.30
CA PRO A 17 -23.50 8.89 -7.62
C PRO A 17 -22.98 8.61 -9.04
N LYS A 18 -23.48 9.36 -10.04
CA LYS A 18 -23.04 9.21 -11.44
C LYS A 18 -21.58 9.61 -11.69
N SER A 19 -21.05 10.57 -10.91
CA SER A 19 -19.65 10.96 -10.97
C SER A 19 -18.74 9.89 -10.39
N GLU A 20 -19.13 9.28 -9.28
CA GLU A 20 -18.38 8.19 -8.62
C GLU A 20 -18.36 6.91 -9.48
N GLU A 21 -19.49 6.56 -10.11
CA GLU A 21 -19.56 5.44 -11.07
C GLU A 21 -18.62 5.64 -12.26
N LYS A 22 -18.59 6.87 -12.81
CA LYS A 22 -17.68 7.20 -13.92
C LYS A 22 -16.22 7.17 -13.49
N ALA A 23 -15.91 7.73 -12.32
CA ALA A 23 -14.54 7.68 -11.78
C ALA A 23 -14.06 6.24 -11.62
N ARG A 24 -14.90 5.34 -11.08
CA ARG A 24 -14.60 3.92 -10.95
C ARG A 24 -14.39 3.26 -12.31
N ALA A 25 -15.28 3.49 -13.27
CA ALA A 25 -15.14 2.94 -14.63
C ALA A 25 -13.83 3.41 -15.30
N ILE A 26 -13.43 4.67 -15.10
CA ILE A 26 -12.16 5.21 -15.61
C ILE A 26 -10.97 4.51 -14.94
N LEU A 27 -11.00 4.29 -13.61
CA LEU A 27 -9.92 3.60 -12.90
C LEU A 27 -9.76 2.16 -13.35
N GLU A 28 -10.86 1.40 -13.51
CA GLU A 28 -10.82 0.01 -14.00
C GLU A 28 -10.25 -0.06 -15.42
N ALA A 29 -10.77 0.75 -16.34
CA ALA A 29 -10.27 0.82 -17.71
C ALA A 29 -8.78 1.21 -17.77
N ALA A 30 -8.36 2.16 -16.94
CA ALA A 30 -6.97 2.59 -16.85
C ALA A 30 -6.07 1.48 -16.31
N LYS A 31 -6.48 0.79 -15.25
CA LYS A 31 -5.77 -0.35 -14.68
C LYS A 31 -5.51 -1.41 -15.74
N ASP A 32 -6.56 -1.85 -16.45
CA ASP A 32 -6.44 -2.89 -17.46
C ASP A 32 -5.50 -2.49 -18.62
N LEU A 33 -5.59 -1.23 -19.05
CA LEU A 33 -4.70 -0.69 -20.08
C LEU A 33 -3.25 -0.57 -19.59
N PHE A 34 -3.02 -0.11 -18.35
CA PHE A 34 -1.67 -0.03 -17.79
C PHE A 34 -1.04 -1.41 -17.61
N LEU A 35 -1.80 -2.42 -17.22
CA LEU A 35 -1.32 -3.80 -17.12
C LEU A 35 -1.00 -4.40 -18.50
N ALA A 36 -1.82 -4.09 -19.53
CA ALA A 36 -1.67 -4.67 -20.86
C ALA A 36 -0.55 -4.04 -21.69
N GLN A 37 -0.34 -2.74 -21.59
CA GLN A 37 0.56 -1.99 -22.50
C GLN A 37 1.44 -0.95 -21.80
N GLY A 38 1.48 -0.97 -20.47
CA GLY A 38 2.28 -0.08 -19.66
C GLY A 38 1.78 1.36 -19.61
N LEU A 39 2.46 2.19 -18.82
CA LEU A 39 2.15 3.62 -18.71
C LEU A 39 2.46 4.34 -20.01
N HIS A 40 3.60 4.04 -20.65
CA HIS A 40 4.02 4.72 -21.86
C HIS A 40 3.06 4.41 -23.03
N GLY A 41 2.67 3.15 -23.20
CA GLY A 41 1.77 2.69 -24.26
C GLY A 41 0.31 3.13 -24.12
N THR A 42 -0.12 3.54 -22.92
CA THR A 42 -1.49 3.94 -22.66
C THR A 42 -1.73 5.43 -22.98
N SER A 43 -2.89 5.75 -23.55
CA SER A 43 -3.34 7.12 -23.78
C SER A 43 -4.66 7.42 -23.07
N MET A 44 -4.88 8.70 -22.68
CA MET A 44 -6.14 9.14 -22.08
C MET A 44 -7.35 8.90 -22.99
N ASP A 45 -7.14 8.93 -24.31
CA ASP A 45 -8.19 8.65 -25.31
C ASP A 45 -8.56 7.16 -25.35
N ALA A 46 -7.58 6.28 -25.17
CA ALA A 46 -7.83 4.84 -25.02
C ALA A 46 -8.61 4.55 -23.73
N VAL A 47 -8.24 5.19 -22.62
CA VAL A 47 -8.96 5.07 -21.36
C VAL A 47 -10.40 5.56 -21.49
N ALA A 48 -10.64 6.70 -22.13
CA ALA A 48 -11.99 7.23 -22.35
C ALA A 48 -12.88 6.25 -23.13
N ARG A 49 -12.32 5.65 -24.19
CA ARG A 49 -13.03 4.68 -25.02
C ARG A 49 -13.33 3.39 -24.25
N GLU A 50 -12.37 2.86 -23.52
CA GLU A 50 -12.52 1.64 -22.73
C GLU A 50 -13.54 1.84 -21.57
N ALA A 51 -13.47 2.97 -20.89
CA ALA A 51 -14.41 3.32 -19.82
C ALA A 51 -15.81 3.70 -20.32
N GLY A 52 -16.06 3.83 -21.62
CA GLY A 52 -17.34 4.24 -22.18
C GLY A 52 -17.73 5.68 -21.81
N VAL A 53 -16.76 6.58 -21.63
CA VAL A 53 -17.00 7.99 -21.27
C VAL A 53 -16.37 8.92 -22.30
N SER A 54 -16.75 10.22 -22.26
CA SER A 54 -16.11 11.22 -23.09
C SER A 54 -14.68 11.52 -22.62
N LYS A 55 -13.79 11.90 -23.54
CA LYS A 55 -12.45 12.40 -23.22
C LYS A 55 -12.48 13.54 -22.20
N GLN A 56 -13.42 14.47 -22.35
CA GLN A 56 -13.63 15.57 -21.41
C GLN A 56 -13.98 15.06 -20.00
N THR A 57 -14.71 13.95 -19.88
CA THR A 57 -15.02 13.33 -18.59
C THR A 57 -13.75 12.81 -17.94
N VAL A 58 -12.87 12.12 -18.68
CA VAL A 58 -11.60 11.60 -18.13
C VAL A 58 -10.73 12.77 -17.65
N TYR A 59 -10.53 13.81 -18.48
CA TYR A 59 -9.73 14.98 -18.10
C TYR A 59 -10.38 15.81 -16.97
N GLY A 60 -11.70 15.74 -16.80
CA GLY A 60 -12.41 16.37 -15.67
C GLY A 60 -12.15 15.66 -14.34
N HIS A 61 -11.79 14.37 -14.36
CA HIS A 61 -11.43 13.61 -13.17
C HIS A 61 -9.92 13.56 -12.93
N TYR A 62 -9.13 13.44 -13.99
CA TYR A 62 -7.67 13.24 -13.94
C TYR A 62 -6.97 14.12 -14.98
N GLU A 63 -6.18 15.08 -14.52
CA GLU A 63 -5.51 16.06 -15.36
C GLU A 63 -4.49 15.45 -16.34
N SER A 64 -3.87 14.34 -15.95
CA SER A 64 -2.84 13.65 -16.73
C SER A 64 -2.89 12.14 -16.55
N LYS A 65 -2.19 11.44 -17.42
CA LYS A 65 -2.00 9.99 -17.35
C LYS A 65 -1.25 9.57 -16.08
N GLU A 66 -0.29 10.36 -15.66
CA GLU A 66 0.47 10.17 -14.43
C GLU A 66 -0.42 10.31 -13.19
N THR A 67 -1.30 11.32 -13.17
CA THR A 67 -2.28 11.49 -12.09
C THR A 67 -3.25 10.33 -12.02
N LEU A 68 -3.72 9.84 -13.19
CA LEU A 68 -4.58 8.67 -13.28
C LEU A 68 -3.86 7.40 -12.80
N PHE A 69 -2.58 7.21 -13.18
CA PHE A 69 -1.76 6.08 -12.73
C PHE A 69 -1.60 6.06 -11.21
N ARG A 70 -1.27 7.22 -10.61
CA ARG A 70 -1.21 7.38 -9.14
C ARG A 70 -2.56 7.03 -8.48
N ALA A 71 -3.67 7.44 -9.09
CA ALA A 71 -5.01 7.16 -8.57
C ALA A 71 -5.34 5.65 -8.62
N CYS A 72 -4.95 4.94 -9.69
CA CYS A 72 -5.10 3.47 -9.77
C CYS A 72 -4.33 2.77 -8.65
N ILE A 73 -3.06 3.16 -8.42
CA ILE A 73 -2.24 2.57 -7.36
C ILE A 73 -2.85 2.84 -5.99
N ARG A 74 -3.27 4.08 -5.73
CA ARG A 74 -3.89 4.48 -4.46
C ARG A 74 -5.19 3.72 -4.21
N SER A 75 -6.07 3.62 -5.21
CA SER A 75 -7.31 2.86 -5.12
C SER A 75 -7.07 1.40 -4.74
N LYS A 76 -6.01 0.78 -5.29
CA LYS A 76 -5.64 -0.59 -4.93
C LYS A 76 -5.16 -0.71 -3.49
N ILE A 77 -4.37 0.23 -2.99
CA ILE A 77 -3.91 0.27 -1.61
C ILE A 77 -5.09 0.45 -0.64
N GLU A 78 -6.04 1.31 -0.97
CA GLU A 78 -7.28 1.55 -0.20
C GLU A 78 -8.15 0.30 -0.13
N GLU A 79 -8.26 -0.48 -1.22
CA GLU A 79 -8.98 -1.75 -1.27
C GLU A 79 -8.47 -2.74 -0.21
N PHE A 80 -7.16 -2.74 0.07
CA PHE A 80 -6.54 -3.58 1.09
C PHE A 80 -6.51 -2.94 2.50
N GLY A 81 -7.18 -1.80 2.68
CA GLY A 81 -7.39 -1.20 3.99
C GLY A 81 -6.19 -0.45 4.57
N PHE A 82 -5.29 0.06 3.72
CA PHE A 82 -4.24 1.01 4.10
C PHE A 82 -4.73 2.46 3.97
N GLN A 83 -5.87 2.75 4.61
CA GLN A 83 -6.38 4.11 4.79
C GLN A 83 -5.95 4.62 6.16
N GLU A 84 -5.87 5.94 6.33
CA GLU A 84 -5.41 6.59 7.57
C GLU A 84 -6.28 6.23 8.80
N GLU A 85 -7.52 5.77 8.62
CA GLU A 85 -8.49 5.53 9.70
C GLU A 85 -8.73 4.04 10.04
N GLY A 86 -7.94 3.10 9.51
CA GLY A 86 -8.39 1.71 9.37
C GLY A 86 -7.85 0.66 10.35
N LEU A 87 -7.06 0.98 11.38
CA LEU A 87 -6.48 -0.03 12.27
C LEU A 87 -7.06 0.06 13.69
N PRO A 88 -7.58 -1.06 14.26
CA PRO A 88 -8.21 -1.05 15.58
C PRO A 88 -7.18 -0.77 16.68
N GLY A 89 -7.28 0.39 17.32
CA GLY A 89 -6.37 0.84 18.39
C GLY A 89 -6.44 0.06 19.72
N SER A 90 -7.30 -0.96 19.82
CA SER A 90 -7.51 -1.73 21.05
C SER A 90 -6.76 -3.08 21.10
N LEU A 91 -6.05 -3.44 20.02
CA LEU A 91 -5.29 -4.69 19.97
C LEU A 91 -3.90 -4.52 20.58
N GLY A 92 -3.42 -5.57 21.26
CA GLY A 92 -2.01 -5.62 21.68
C GLY A 92 -1.05 -5.66 20.46
N PRO A 93 0.25 -5.35 20.66
CA PRO A 93 1.20 -5.10 19.58
C PRO A 93 1.29 -6.27 18.59
N ARG A 94 1.38 -7.51 19.07
CA ARG A 94 1.46 -8.71 18.22
C ARG A 94 0.22 -8.88 17.34
N ALA A 95 -0.98 -8.71 17.91
CA ALA A 95 -2.22 -8.87 17.16
C ALA A 95 -2.40 -7.78 16.11
N LEU A 96 -2.02 -6.54 16.43
CA LEU A 96 -2.06 -5.40 15.52
C LEU A 96 -1.06 -5.60 14.36
N LEU A 97 0.19 -5.99 14.66
CA LEU A 97 1.20 -6.25 13.64
C LEU A 97 0.80 -7.42 12.72
N LEU A 98 0.22 -8.50 13.27
CA LEU A 98 -0.31 -9.59 12.44
C LEU A 98 -1.41 -9.08 11.48
N ALA A 99 -2.33 -8.25 11.95
CA ALA A 99 -3.38 -7.69 11.09
C ALA A 99 -2.80 -6.80 9.98
N VAL A 100 -1.83 -5.95 10.30
CA VAL A 100 -1.12 -5.10 9.32
C VAL A 100 -0.36 -5.95 8.30
N CYS A 101 0.43 -6.92 8.76
CA CYS A 101 1.24 -7.76 7.88
C CYS A 101 0.39 -8.67 6.98
N ARG A 102 -0.76 -9.17 7.45
CA ARG A 102 -1.72 -9.91 6.61
C ARG A 102 -2.26 -9.04 5.47
N ARG A 103 -2.68 -7.80 5.77
CA ARG A 103 -3.15 -6.85 4.75
C ARG A 103 -2.03 -6.53 3.76
N PHE A 104 -0.82 -6.28 4.26
CA PHE A 104 0.34 -6.02 3.43
C PHE A 104 0.66 -7.18 2.48
N MET A 105 0.73 -8.41 3.00
CA MET A 105 0.99 -9.58 2.18
C MET A 105 -0.15 -9.88 1.20
N ALA A 106 -1.40 -9.66 1.59
CA ALA A 106 -2.53 -9.76 0.68
C ALA A 106 -2.42 -8.76 -0.49
N LEU A 107 -2.02 -7.51 -0.21
CA LEU A 107 -1.78 -6.49 -1.23
C LEU A 107 -0.64 -6.88 -2.17
N VAL A 108 0.54 -7.22 -1.65
CA VAL A 108 1.73 -7.45 -2.50
C VAL A 108 1.71 -8.80 -3.21
N CYS A 109 0.87 -9.74 -2.77
CA CYS A 109 0.64 -11.02 -3.45
C CYS A 109 -0.58 -10.98 -4.39
N ASP A 110 -1.34 -9.88 -4.44
CA ASP A 110 -2.45 -9.71 -5.37
C ASP A 110 -1.95 -9.80 -6.82
N PRO A 111 -2.63 -10.57 -7.70
CA PRO A 111 -2.18 -10.79 -9.07
C PRO A 111 -1.98 -9.50 -9.89
N ASP A 112 -2.87 -8.50 -9.73
CA ASP A 112 -2.77 -7.22 -10.43
C ASP A 112 -1.57 -6.42 -9.92
N VAL A 113 -1.31 -6.44 -8.60
CA VAL A 113 -0.16 -5.78 -7.99
C VAL A 113 1.15 -6.42 -8.48
N VAL A 114 1.25 -7.75 -8.48
CA VAL A 114 2.40 -8.48 -9.01
C VAL A 114 2.61 -8.18 -10.51
N ALA A 115 1.54 -8.15 -11.31
CA ALA A 115 1.60 -7.79 -12.72
C ALA A 115 2.09 -6.35 -12.91
N MET A 116 1.60 -5.41 -12.11
CA MET A 116 2.05 -4.01 -12.14
C MET A 116 3.53 -3.86 -11.78
N TYR A 117 4.02 -4.58 -10.76
CA TYR A 117 5.46 -4.62 -10.45
C TYR A 117 6.29 -5.05 -11.67
N ARG A 118 5.85 -6.08 -12.39
CA ARG A 118 6.55 -6.57 -13.60
C ARG A 118 6.55 -5.53 -14.70
N VAL A 119 5.42 -4.85 -14.95
CA VAL A 119 5.30 -3.77 -15.92
C VAL A 119 6.26 -2.62 -15.56
N VAL A 120 6.26 -2.19 -14.32
CA VAL A 120 7.14 -1.12 -13.84
C VAL A 120 8.61 -1.50 -13.99
N ILE A 121 9.00 -2.72 -13.59
CA ILE A 121 10.38 -3.19 -13.72
C ILE A 121 10.81 -3.25 -15.20
N ALA A 122 9.94 -3.72 -16.08
CA ALA A 122 10.24 -3.80 -17.52
C ALA A 122 10.40 -2.43 -18.18
N GLU A 123 9.59 -1.43 -17.78
CA GLU A 123 9.63 -0.09 -18.36
C GLU A 123 10.68 0.82 -17.70
N ALA A 124 11.08 0.57 -16.46
CA ALA A 124 11.89 1.49 -15.65
C ALA A 124 13.22 1.89 -16.30
N VAL A 125 13.85 0.99 -17.06
CA VAL A 125 15.13 1.27 -17.75
C VAL A 125 14.94 2.30 -18.85
N SER A 126 13.86 2.20 -19.64
CA SER A 126 13.58 3.08 -20.78
C SER A 126 12.79 4.33 -20.37
N HIS A 127 11.97 4.21 -19.33
CA HIS A 127 11.06 5.25 -18.85
C HIS A 127 11.12 5.35 -17.31
N PRO A 128 12.22 5.87 -16.72
CA PRO A 128 12.42 5.83 -15.25
C PRO A 128 11.31 6.54 -14.47
N ARG A 129 10.59 7.47 -15.09
CA ARG A 129 9.47 8.18 -14.44
C ARG A 129 8.37 7.25 -13.92
N ILE A 130 8.13 6.10 -14.58
CA ILE A 130 7.12 5.13 -14.10
C ILE A 130 7.53 4.54 -12.74
N ALA A 131 8.80 4.23 -12.56
CA ALA A 131 9.31 3.66 -11.31
C ALA A 131 9.17 4.67 -10.14
N GLU A 132 9.47 5.94 -10.37
CA GLU A 132 9.28 7.01 -9.38
C GLU A 132 7.80 7.12 -8.98
N LEU A 133 6.90 7.24 -9.97
CA LEU A 133 5.46 7.34 -9.76
C LEU A 133 4.91 6.15 -8.96
N PHE A 134 5.32 4.94 -9.35
CA PHE A 134 4.92 3.72 -8.67
C PHE A 134 5.44 3.66 -7.23
N PHE A 135 6.74 3.90 -7.04
CA PHE A 135 7.39 3.81 -5.74
C PHE A 135 6.80 4.81 -4.74
N GLU A 136 6.59 6.07 -5.16
CA GLU A 136 5.98 7.11 -4.32
C GLU A 136 4.52 6.78 -3.97
N SER A 137 3.72 6.34 -4.96
CA SER A 137 2.28 6.14 -4.78
C SER A 137 1.93 4.81 -4.12
N GLY A 138 2.78 3.79 -4.23
CA GLY A 138 2.62 2.45 -3.70
C GLY A 138 3.44 2.21 -2.44
N PRO A 139 4.70 1.77 -2.58
CA PRO A 139 5.56 1.39 -1.44
C PRO A 139 5.70 2.47 -0.37
N VAL A 140 5.96 3.74 -0.77
CA VAL A 140 6.12 4.85 0.20
C VAL A 140 4.80 5.18 0.90
N ALA A 141 3.68 5.19 0.19
CA ALA A 141 2.37 5.44 0.79
C ALA A 141 2.00 4.35 1.79
N THR A 142 2.18 3.07 1.43
CA THR A 142 1.93 1.93 2.33
C THR A 142 2.85 1.97 3.54
N LYS A 143 4.15 2.26 3.33
CA LYS A 143 5.13 2.44 4.41
C LYS A 143 4.68 3.52 5.40
N SER A 144 4.18 4.65 4.91
CA SER A 144 3.75 5.75 5.77
C SER A 144 2.59 5.37 6.69
N ALA A 145 1.63 4.59 6.19
CA ALA A 145 0.53 4.07 7.01
C ALA A 145 1.05 3.13 8.12
N VAL A 146 2.00 2.25 7.80
CA VAL A 146 2.61 1.35 8.80
C VAL A 146 3.49 2.11 9.78
N SER A 147 4.23 3.11 9.32
CA SER A 147 5.05 3.99 10.17
C SER A 147 4.22 4.69 11.25
N ALA A 148 3.01 5.15 10.92
CA ALA A 148 2.09 5.73 11.89
C ALA A 148 1.71 4.72 12.98
N VAL A 149 1.38 3.48 12.61
CA VAL A 149 1.05 2.40 13.56
C VAL A 149 2.23 2.08 14.47
N LEU A 150 3.44 1.96 13.93
CA LEU A 150 4.64 1.68 14.74
C LEU A 150 4.96 2.84 15.70
N GLY A 151 4.75 4.09 15.25
CA GLY A 151 4.87 5.28 16.09
C GLY A 151 3.90 5.28 17.26
N GLU A 152 2.63 4.92 17.02
CA GLU A 152 1.63 4.79 18.08
C GLU A 152 1.97 3.69 19.09
N LEU A 153 2.42 2.52 18.63
CA LEU A 153 2.86 1.43 19.51
C LEU A 153 4.05 1.86 20.37
N SER A 154 5.00 2.62 19.80
CA SER A 154 6.12 3.18 20.54
C SER A 154 5.67 4.24 21.56
N ALA A 155 4.74 5.12 21.19
CA ALA A 155 4.19 6.14 22.08
C ALA A 155 3.42 5.53 23.28
N ARG A 156 2.79 4.37 23.09
CA ARG A 156 2.14 3.59 24.15
C ARG A 156 3.13 2.77 24.99
N GLY A 157 4.42 2.79 24.66
CA GLY A 157 5.45 2.01 25.36
C GLY A 157 5.40 0.50 25.09
N GLU A 158 4.67 0.07 24.05
CA GLU A 158 4.56 -1.34 23.65
C GLU A 158 5.71 -1.79 22.75
N LEU A 159 6.31 -0.83 22.01
CA LEU A 159 7.58 -1.00 21.32
C LEU A 159 8.62 -0.06 21.94
N ARG A 160 9.90 -0.50 21.95
CA ARG A 160 11.00 0.38 22.34
C ARG A 160 11.12 1.57 21.38
N PRO A 161 11.68 2.72 21.82
CA PRO A 161 11.90 3.86 20.94
C PRO A 161 12.75 3.48 19.71
N HIS A 162 12.28 3.87 18.52
CA HIS A 162 12.93 3.56 17.24
C HIS A 162 12.54 4.61 16.20
N ASP A 163 13.18 4.55 15.04
CA ASP A 163 12.74 5.26 13.83
C ASP A 163 11.61 4.46 13.15
N PRO A 164 10.34 4.94 13.18
CA PRO A 164 9.21 4.21 12.62
C PRO A 164 9.32 3.98 11.11
N ASP A 165 9.96 4.90 10.39
CA ASP A 165 10.15 4.81 8.94
C ASP A 165 11.12 3.67 8.59
N TYR A 166 12.24 3.59 9.29
CA TYR A 166 13.20 2.52 9.11
C TYR A 166 12.62 1.16 9.53
N ALA A 167 11.95 1.11 10.68
CA ALA A 167 11.32 -0.10 11.19
C ALA A 167 10.23 -0.64 10.24
N SER A 168 9.48 0.24 9.57
CA SER A 168 8.48 -0.16 8.56
C SER A 168 9.11 -0.89 7.38
N TRP A 169 10.24 -0.39 6.85
CA TRP A 169 10.97 -1.09 5.79
C TRP A 169 11.52 -2.45 6.24
N GLN A 170 12.00 -2.54 7.48
CA GLN A 170 12.44 -3.83 8.03
C GLN A 170 11.29 -4.82 8.13
N LEU A 171 10.13 -4.40 8.64
CA LEU A 171 8.93 -5.23 8.75
C LEU A 171 8.49 -5.74 7.36
N PHE A 172 8.47 -4.86 6.35
CA PHE A 172 8.14 -5.26 4.98
C PHE A 172 9.12 -6.29 4.42
N ASN A 173 10.42 -6.11 4.63
CA ASN A 173 11.44 -7.06 4.17
C ASN A 173 11.30 -8.41 4.86
N LEU A 174 10.98 -8.45 6.16
CA LEU A 174 10.67 -9.69 6.87
C LEU A 174 9.42 -10.37 6.29
N CYS A 175 8.38 -9.61 5.95
CA CYS A 175 7.17 -10.13 5.34
C CYS A 175 7.42 -10.68 3.93
N PHE A 176 8.17 -9.99 3.08
CA PHE A 176 8.43 -10.45 1.71
C PHE A 176 9.08 -11.83 1.67
N GLY A 177 10.11 -12.06 2.49
CA GLY A 177 10.88 -13.28 2.48
C GLY A 177 11.25 -13.70 1.05
N HIS A 178 11.03 -14.96 0.71
CA HIS A 178 11.22 -15.48 -0.65
C HIS A 178 9.92 -15.49 -1.49
N ILE A 179 8.76 -15.26 -0.85
CA ILE A 179 7.43 -15.41 -1.48
C ILE A 179 7.26 -14.40 -2.61
N HIS A 180 7.46 -13.12 -2.33
CA HIS A 180 7.28 -12.03 -3.29
C HIS A 180 8.21 -12.19 -4.51
N THR A 181 9.46 -12.58 -4.30
CA THR A 181 10.42 -12.85 -5.39
C THR A 181 9.96 -14.01 -6.28
N ARG A 182 9.43 -15.09 -5.70
CA ARG A 182 8.90 -16.24 -6.46
C ARG A 182 7.69 -15.83 -7.31
N LEU A 183 6.80 -14.98 -6.77
CA LEU A 183 5.70 -14.39 -7.53
C LEU A 183 6.21 -13.52 -8.66
N LEU A 184 7.14 -12.59 -8.41
CA LEU A 184 7.68 -11.69 -9.44
C LEU A 184 8.35 -12.44 -10.59
N PHE A 185 9.06 -13.52 -10.31
CA PHE A 185 9.72 -14.36 -11.33
C PHE A 185 8.75 -15.34 -12.02
N GLY A 186 7.51 -15.43 -11.58
CA GLY A 186 6.52 -16.35 -12.15
C GLY A 186 6.79 -17.81 -11.78
N LEU A 187 7.60 -18.08 -10.76
CA LEU A 187 7.87 -19.44 -10.25
C LEU A 187 6.65 -20.05 -9.55
N ILE A 188 5.79 -19.19 -9.02
CA ILE A 188 4.48 -19.52 -8.49
C ILE A 188 3.45 -18.52 -8.99
N ARG A 189 2.19 -18.91 -9.07
CA ARG A 189 1.07 -18.03 -9.48
C ARG A 189 0.28 -17.53 -8.28
N GLU A 190 0.22 -18.30 -7.23
CA GLU A 190 -0.48 -18.02 -5.98
C GLU A 190 0.32 -18.56 -4.80
N VAL A 191 0.03 -18.06 -3.63
CA VAL A 191 0.65 -18.47 -2.36
C VAL A 191 -0.38 -19.26 -1.56
N PRO A 192 -0.08 -20.49 -1.13
CA PRO A 192 -0.97 -21.21 -0.23
C PRO A 192 -1.23 -20.41 1.04
N PRO A 193 -2.49 -20.33 1.52
CA PRO A 193 -2.85 -19.57 2.72
C PRO A 193 -2.00 -19.94 3.94
N GLU A 194 -1.67 -21.21 4.09
CA GLU A 194 -0.83 -21.71 5.20
C GLU A 194 0.60 -21.18 5.11
N GLU A 195 1.21 -21.14 3.91
CA GLU A 195 2.55 -20.57 3.69
C GLU A 195 2.56 -19.07 4.02
N LEU A 196 1.49 -18.35 3.60
CA LEU A 196 1.33 -16.94 3.87
C LEU A 196 1.23 -16.65 5.38
N GLU A 197 0.38 -17.37 6.10
CA GLU A 197 0.22 -17.23 7.55
C GLU A 197 1.50 -17.57 8.32
N GLN A 198 2.22 -18.60 7.91
CA GLN A 198 3.51 -18.94 8.51
C GLN A 198 4.53 -17.81 8.29
N GLN A 199 4.61 -17.26 7.08
CA GLN A 199 5.53 -16.16 6.77
C GLN A 199 5.20 -14.90 7.59
N VAL A 200 3.92 -14.52 7.65
CA VAL A 200 3.46 -13.39 8.44
C VAL A 200 3.75 -13.60 9.93
N GLY A 201 3.45 -14.78 10.45
CA GLY A 201 3.72 -15.11 11.85
C GLY A 201 5.20 -14.96 12.22
N ARG A 202 6.10 -15.56 11.41
CA ARG A 202 7.55 -15.44 11.59
C ARG A 202 8.04 -14.00 11.50
N ALA A 203 7.58 -13.26 10.48
CA ALA A 203 7.97 -11.86 10.29
C ALA A 203 7.62 -10.99 11.50
N VAL A 204 6.44 -11.18 12.08
CA VAL A 204 6.01 -10.45 13.27
C VAL A 204 6.77 -10.88 14.51
N ASP A 205 7.02 -12.18 14.70
CA ASP A 205 7.76 -12.69 15.84
C ASP A 205 9.23 -12.20 15.80
N ASP A 206 9.89 -12.26 14.64
CA ASP A 206 11.24 -11.73 14.44
C ASP A 206 11.30 -10.21 14.65
N PHE A 207 10.28 -9.47 14.17
CA PHE A 207 10.19 -8.03 14.37
C PHE A 207 10.05 -7.68 15.85
N LEU A 208 9.23 -8.41 16.61
CA LEU A 208 9.06 -8.19 18.04
C LEU A 208 10.32 -8.50 18.85
N VAL A 209 11.13 -9.51 18.46
CA VAL A 209 12.45 -9.72 19.07
C VAL A 209 13.33 -8.48 18.96
N LEU A 210 13.21 -7.74 17.85
CA LEU A 210 13.98 -6.52 17.61
C LEU A 210 13.41 -5.30 18.32
N TYR A 211 12.08 -5.20 18.45
CA TYR A 211 11.41 -3.94 18.76
C TYR A 211 10.47 -3.98 19.97
N GLU A 212 10.14 -5.14 20.54
CA GLU A 212 9.29 -5.20 21.73
C GLU A 212 9.95 -4.44 22.90
N ALA A 213 9.18 -3.68 23.64
CA ALA A 213 9.65 -3.05 24.87
C ALA A 213 10.01 -4.15 25.87
N GLY A 214 11.26 -4.16 26.34
CA GLY A 214 11.70 -5.11 27.36
C GLY A 214 10.79 -5.02 28.60
N ARG A 215 10.48 -6.15 29.23
CA ARG A 215 9.78 -6.13 30.52
C ARG A 215 10.57 -5.26 31.50
N PRO A 216 9.91 -4.45 32.37
CA PRO A 216 10.61 -3.74 33.42
C PRO A 216 11.32 -4.77 34.30
N GLY A 217 12.63 -4.95 34.12
CA GLY A 217 13.45 -5.95 34.80
C GLY A 217 14.64 -6.48 33.99
N ASP A 218 14.63 -6.42 32.65
CA ASP A 218 15.76 -6.82 31.80
C ASP A 218 16.82 -5.69 31.68
N GLY A 219 17.12 -5.04 32.79
CA GLY A 219 18.15 -4.01 32.92
C GLY A 219 19.55 -4.61 32.78
N THR A 220 20.19 -4.31 31.66
CA THR A 220 21.65 -4.14 31.52
C THR A 220 22.53 -5.09 32.34
N ALA A 221 22.73 -6.31 31.87
CA ALA A 221 24.00 -7.00 32.16
C ALA A 221 25.09 -6.22 31.40
N GLY A 222 25.87 -5.43 32.16
CA GLY A 222 26.89 -4.54 31.65
C GLY A 222 27.89 -5.26 30.77
N VAL A 223 28.09 -4.74 29.59
CA VAL A 223 29.32 -4.98 28.83
C VAL A 223 30.45 -4.31 29.58
N GLY A 224 31.14 -5.09 30.41
CA GLY A 224 32.34 -4.69 31.12
C GLY A 224 33.36 -4.14 30.15
N ARG A 225 33.70 -2.87 30.29
CA ARG A 225 34.89 -2.29 29.66
C ARG A 225 36.11 -3.03 30.20
N SER A 226 36.64 -3.94 29.40
CA SER A 226 37.98 -4.48 29.58
C SER A 226 38.97 -3.33 29.47
N LYS A 227 39.62 -2.99 30.60
CA LYS A 227 40.80 -2.12 30.64
C LYS A 227 41.94 -2.83 29.95
N ALA A 228 42.52 -2.25 28.91
CA ALA A 228 43.80 -2.67 28.36
C ALA A 228 44.91 -2.48 29.43
N PRO A 229 45.84 -3.47 29.59
CA PRO A 229 47.05 -3.24 30.40
C PRO A 229 48.08 -2.39 29.67
N LYS A 230 48.89 -1.67 30.46
CA LYS A 230 49.98 -0.79 30.04
C LYS A 230 51.05 -1.54 29.26
#